data_12358efb235ad6ce64970df01a1b122d
#
_entry.id   12358efb235ad6ce64970df01a1b122d
#
_cell.length_a   1.000
_cell.length_b   1.000
_cell.length_c   1.000
_cell.angle_alpha   90.00
_cell.angle_beta   90.00
_cell.angle_gamma   90.00
#
_symmetry.space_group_name_H-M   'P 1'
#
loop_
_entity.id
_entity.type
_entity.pdbx_description
1 polymer ?
#
loop_
_entity_poly.entity_id
_entity_poly.type
_entity_poly.pdbx_seq_one_letter_code
_entity_poly.pdbx_strand_id
1 'polypeptide(L)'
;MGNHDNQAHRYTAQGQSSTARLSARAAHRANDKAPTAIVIGGGPSGLIAARRLAAAGLRVTLLEQRPHLGGAVGAHEVGGLLLDSGAESFATRSPIVRELVEELGLGDQIVTPHSYGSWL
;
A
#
# COMPACT_ATOMS: atom_id res chain seq x y z
N MET A 1 -21.37 8.53 -26.55
CA MET A 1 -19.92 8.78 -26.64
C MET A 1 -19.52 9.48 -25.37
N GLY A 2 -19.11 8.75 -24.35
CA GLY A 2 -18.71 9.26 -23.03
C GLY A 2 -17.20 9.21 -22.92
N ASN A 3 -16.63 10.38 -22.75
CA ASN A 3 -15.21 10.59 -22.56
C ASN A 3 -14.85 10.15 -21.12
N HIS A 4 -14.17 9.03 -20.96
CA HIS A 4 -13.60 8.62 -19.69
C HIS A 4 -12.30 9.37 -19.49
N ASP A 5 -12.35 10.48 -18.76
CA ASP A 5 -11.16 11.18 -18.26
C ASP A 5 -10.43 10.27 -17.25
N ASN A 6 -9.30 9.74 -17.71
CA ASN A 6 -8.36 8.95 -16.93
C ASN A 6 -7.55 9.92 -16.04
N GLN A 7 -8.11 10.32 -14.89
CA GLN A 7 -7.39 11.12 -13.90
C GLN A 7 -6.49 10.23 -13.05
N ALA A 8 -5.21 10.21 -13.41
CA ALA A 8 -4.17 9.68 -12.54
C ALA A 8 -4.09 10.55 -11.26
N HIS A 9 -4.57 10.03 -10.14
CA HIS A 9 -4.47 10.72 -8.84
C HIS A 9 -3.02 10.76 -8.38
N ARG A 10 -2.39 11.94 -8.51
CA ARG A 10 -1.12 12.24 -7.87
C ARG A 10 -1.39 12.70 -6.45
N TYR A 11 -0.98 11.91 -5.47
CA TYR A 11 -0.95 12.36 -4.08
C TYR A 11 0.16 13.41 -3.92
N THR A 12 -0.22 14.67 -3.78
CA THR A 12 0.69 15.77 -3.41
C THR A 12 0.48 16.11 -1.94
N ALA A 13 1.51 15.88 -1.12
CA ALA A 13 1.54 16.36 0.26
C ALA A 13 1.71 17.88 0.24
N GLN A 14 0.66 18.63 0.59
CA GLN A 14 0.71 20.08 0.81
C GLN A 14 1.02 20.36 2.28
N GLY A 15 2.09 21.11 2.56
CA GLY A 15 2.36 21.65 3.90
C GLY A 15 3.80 21.58 4.41
N GLN A 16 4.81 21.48 3.55
CA GLN A 16 6.21 21.44 4.01
C GLN A 16 6.88 22.82 3.97
N SER A 17 7.70 23.12 5.02
CA SER A 17 8.52 24.35 5.10
C SER A 17 9.50 24.46 3.93
N SER A 18 10.00 25.70 3.67
CA SER A 18 10.95 25.97 2.57
C SER A 18 12.21 25.10 2.63
N THR A 19 12.70 24.79 3.83
CA THR A 19 13.87 23.93 4.05
C THR A 19 13.58 22.48 3.65
N ALA A 20 12.38 21.96 3.96
CA ALA A 20 11.95 20.63 3.57
C ALA A 20 11.79 20.51 2.03
N ARG A 21 11.37 21.59 1.37
CA ARG A 21 11.28 21.62 -0.11
C ARG A 21 12.64 21.63 -0.79
N LEU A 22 13.65 22.28 -0.20
CA LEU A 22 15.01 22.29 -0.73
C LEU A 22 15.70 20.92 -0.55
N SER A 23 15.53 20.28 0.61
CA SER A 23 16.05 18.92 0.84
C SER A 23 15.34 17.88 -0.04
N ALA A 24 14.04 17.98 -0.23
CA ALA A 24 13.28 17.12 -1.15
C ALA A 24 13.71 17.29 -2.61
N ARG A 25 14.01 18.54 -3.05
CA ARG A 25 14.55 18.81 -4.40
C ARG A 25 15.96 18.26 -4.60
N ALA A 26 16.83 18.35 -3.57
CA ALA A 26 18.16 17.78 -3.60
C ALA A 26 18.12 16.24 -3.63
N ALA A 27 17.26 15.62 -2.82
CA ALA A 27 17.00 14.19 -2.84
C ALA A 27 16.40 13.74 -4.19
N HIS A 28 15.52 14.53 -4.78
CA HIS A 28 14.94 14.26 -6.09
C HIS A 28 16.00 14.28 -7.21
N ARG A 29 16.90 15.26 -7.21
CA ARG A 29 18.03 15.33 -8.17
C ARG A 29 19.05 14.21 -8.01
N ALA A 30 19.33 13.80 -6.77
CA ALA A 30 20.20 12.64 -6.50
C ALA A 30 19.54 11.34 -7.00
N ASN A 31 18.23 11.27 -6.94
CA ASN A 31 17.45 10.11 -7.38
C ASN A 31 17.19 10.06 -8.90
N ASP A 32 17.49 11.14 -9.65
CA ASP A 32 17.34 11.15 -11.12
C ASP A 32 18.27 10.17 -11.84
N LYS A 33 19.36 9.75 -11.19
CA LYS A 33 20.29 8.74 -11.70
C LYS A 33 19.97 7.32 -11.20
N ALA A 34 18.99 7.18 -10.29
CA ALA A 34 18.60 5.88 -9.77
C ALA A 34 17.92 5.04 -10.86
N PRO A 35 18.15 3.74 -10.91
CA PRO A 35 17.41 2.84 -11.79
C PRO A 35 15.90 2.97 -11.55
N THR A 36 15.14 2.80 -12.60
CA THR A 36 13.68 2.89 -12.52
C THR A 36 13.04 1.52 -12.59
N ALA A 37 11.94 1.34 -11.86
CA ALA A 37 11.11 0.15 -11.94
C ALA A 37 9.63 0.55 -12.05
N ILE A 38 8.87 -0.25 -12.78
CA ILE A 38 7.42 -0.13 -12.86
C ILE A 38 6.82 -1.39 -12.25
N VAL A 39 5.91 -1.21 -11.29
CA VAL A 39 5.13 -2.29 -10.69
C VAL A 39 3.68 -2.13 -11.16
N ILE A 40 3.11 -3.18 -11.71
CA ILE A 40 1.73 -3.20 -12.20
C ILE A 40 0.88 -3.99 -11.21
N GLY A 41 -0.15 -3.34 -10.68
CA GLY A 41 -1.06 -3.86 -9.67
C GLY A 41 -0.71 -3.40 -8.25
N GLY A 42 -1.67 -2.72 -7.61
CA GLY A 42 -1.57 -2.16 -6.25
C GLY A 42 -2.14 -3.07 -5.16
N GLY A 43 -2.23 -4.38 -5.40
CA GLY A 43 -2.54 -5.36 -4.37
C GLY A 43 -1.36 -5.60 -3.41
N PRO A 44 -1.51 -6.44 -2.36
CA PRO A 44 -0.46 -6.68 -1.36
C PRO A 44 0.90 -7.05 -1.98
N SER A 45 0.91 -7.96 -2.95
CA SER A 45 2.15 -8.39 -3.61
C SER A 45 2.86 -7.25 -4.34
N GLY A 46 2.10 -6.42 -5.08
CA GLY A 46 2.66 -5.27 -5.80
C GLY A 46 3.17 -4.19 -4.85
N LEU A 47 2.45 -3.92 -3.76
CA LEU A 47 2.86 -2.97 -2.73
C LEU A 47 4.16 -3.41 -2.03
N ILE A 48 4.27 -4.70 -1.68
CA ILE A 48 5.48 -5.27 -1.08
C ILE A 48 6.66 -5.21 -2.07
N ALA A 49 6.42 -5.56 -3.34
CA ALA A 49 7.46 -5.47 -4.38
C ALA A 49 7.94 -4.03 -4.57
N ALA A 50 7.01 -3.09 -4.68
CA ALA A 50 7.32 -1.66 -4.83
C ALA A 50 8.14 -1.14 -3.63
N ARG A 51 7.73 -1.51 -2.40
CA ARG A 51 8.44 -1.14 -1.17
C ARG A 51 9.88 -1.69 -1.14
N ARG A 52 10.06 -2.96 -1.48
CA ARG A 52 11.40 -3.59 -1.52
C ARG A 52 12.30 -2.98 -2.59
N LEU A 53 11.77 -2.71 -3.78
CA LEU A 53 12.50 -2.04 -4.85
C LEU A 53 12.90 -0.62 -4.45
N ALA A 54 11.99 0.14 -3.83
CA ALA A 54 12.29 1.46 -3.32
C ALA A 54 13.36 1.43 -2.21
N ALA A 55 13.29 0.47 -1.29
CA ALA A 55 14.29 0.25 -0.25
C ALA A 55 15.67 -0.13 -0.84
N ALA A 56 15.69 -0.80 -1.99
CA ALA A 56 16.91 -1.09 -2.76
C ALA A 56 17.44 0.11 -3.56
N GLY A 57 16.83 1.29 -3.42
CA GLY A 57 17.29 2.52 -4.06
C GLY A 57 16.76 2.77 -5.46
N LEU A 58 15.78 2.01 -5.93
CA LEU A 58 15.15 2.22 -7.23
C LEU A 58 14.07 3.32 -7.13
N ARG A 59 13.89 4.05 -8.20
CA ARG A 59 12.74 4.93 -8.39
C ARG A 59 11.58 4.11 -8.92
N VAL A 60 10.56 3.89 -8.08
CA VAL A 60 9.45 2.99 -8.39
C VAL A 60 8.22 3.78 -8.79
N THR A 61 7.59 3.35 -9.89
CA THR A 61 6.24 3.77 -10.29
C THR A 61 5.32 2.58 -10.13
N LEU A 62 4.26 2.73 -9.32
CA LEU A 62 3.22 1.72 -9.18
C LEU A 62 1.99 2.17 -9.98
N LEU A 63 1.50 1.28 -10.82
CA LEU A 63 0.31 1.46 -11.64
C LEU A 63 -0.81 0.57 -11.10
N GLU A 64 -1.96 1.17 -10.80
CA GLU A 64 -3.16 0.47 -10.35
C GLU A 64 -4.34 0.88 -11.23
N GLN A 65 -5.14 -0.10 -11.65
CA GLN A 65 -6.31 0.11 -12.50
C GLN A 65 -7.49 0.71 -11.72
N ARG A 66 -7.61 0.37 -10.44
CA ARG A 66 -8.69 0.85 -9.56
C ARG A 66 -8.32 2.18 -8.92
N PRO A 67 -9.29 2.98 -8.48
CA PRO A 67 -9.03 4.26 -7.80
C PRO A 67 -8.42 4.10 -6.39
N HIS A 68 -8.28 2.87 -5.88
CA HIS A 68 -7.73 2.55 -4.56
C HIS A 68 -6.76 1.38 -4.65
N LEU A 69 -5.81 1.36 -3.74
CA LEU A 69 -4.86 0.26 -3.54
C LEU A 69 -5.48 -0.80 -2.62
N GLY A 70 -4.83 -1.96 -2.52
CA GLY A 70 -5.21 -3.05 -1.62
C GLY A 70 -5.61 -4.34 -2.33
N GLY A 71 -6.12 -4.27 -3.55
CA GLY A 71 -6.51 -5.45 -4.32
C GLY A 71 -7.59 -6.28 -3.62
N ALA A 72 -7.23 -7.49 -3.19
CA ALA A 72 -8.11 -8.38 -2.42
C ALA A 72 -8.22 -8.03 -0.93
N VAL A 73 -7.34 -7.16 -0.42
CA VAL A 73 -7.43 -6.62 0.94
C VAL A 73 -8.20 -5.30 0.85
N GLY A 74 -9.44 -5.32 1.26
CA GLY A 74 -10.32 -4.18 1.19
C GLY A 74 -11.57 -4.42 2.01
N ALA A 75 -12.40 -3.40 2.17
CA ALA A 75 -13.64 -3.49 2.90
C ALA A 75 -14.78 -2.78 2.17
N HIS A 76 -16.01 -3.24 2.41
CA HIS A 76 -17.23 -2.63 1.94
C HIS A 76 -18.15 -2.30 3.11
N GLU A 77 -18.81 -1.17 3.03
CA GLU A 77 -19.85 -0.82 3.99
C GLU A 77 -21.19 -1.43 3.58
N VAL A 78 -21.75 -2.23 4.47
CA VAL A 78 -23.06 -2.87 4.29
C VAL A 78 -23.89 -2.62 5.54
N GLY A 79 -24.98 -1.86 5.40
CA GLY A 79 -25.88 -1.58 6.52
C GLY A 79 -25.22 -0.88 7.71
N GLY A 80 -24.20 -0.03 7.49
CA GLY A 80 -23.45 0.65 8.53
C GLY A 80 -22.34 -0.19 9.17
N LEU A 81 -22.10 -1.40 8.67
CA LEU A 81 -21.02 -2.28 9.10
C LEU A 81 -19.94 -2.34 8.02
N LEU A 82 -18.69 -2.24 8.45
CA LEU A 82 -17.53 -2.42 7.58
C LEU A 82 -17.19 -3.92 7.52
N LEU A 83 -17.35 -4.52 6.35
CA LEU A 83 -17.08 -5.94 6.10
C LEU A 83 -15.93 -6.10 5.14
N ASP A 84 -15.03 -7.04 5.43
CA ASP A 84 -13.93 -7.37 4.52
C ASP A 84 -14.45 -7.91 3.19
N SER A 85 -13.85 -7.46 2.08
CA SER A 85 -14.27 -7.83 0.73
C SER A 85 -13.51 -9.02 0.14
N GLY A 86 -12.55 -9.54 0.86
CA GLY A 86 -11.71 -10.63 0.39
C GLY A 86 -10.89 -11.24 1.51
N ALA A 87 -9.63 -10.82 1.68
CA ALA A 87 -8.77 -11.37 2.71
C ALA A 87 -9.09 -10.74 4.08
N GLU A 88 -9.68 -11.51 4.98
CA GLU A 88 -10.06 -11.09 6.33
C GLU A 88 -9.08 -11.56 7.42
N SER A 89 -8.22 -12.52 7.11
CA SER A 89 -7.28 -13.08 8.07
C SER A 89 -6.00 -13.60 7.42
N PHE A 90 -4.98 -13.81 8.22
CA PHE A 90 -3.74 -14.45 7.78
C PHE A 90 -3.31 -15.54 8.75
N ALA A 91 -2.66 -16.58 8.20
CA ALA A 91 -2.18 -17.70 8.99
C ALA A 91 -0.92 -17.33 9.78
N THR A 92 -0.91 -17.66 11.06
CA THR A 92 0.22 -17.39 11.98
C THR A 92 1.34 -18.41 11.91
N ARG A 93 1.19 -19.48 11.10
CA ARG A 93 2.22 -20.52 10.92
C ARG A 93 3.53 -19.99 10.32
N SER A 94 3.44 -18.94 9.49
CA SER A 94 4.61 -18.25 8.95
C SER A 94 4.72 -16.86 9.61
N PRO A 95 5.90 -16.46 10.08
CA PRO A 95 6.08 -15.17 10.71
C PRO A 95 6.06 -13.99 9.71
N ILE A 96 6.18 -14.27 8.42
CA ILE A 96 6.41 -13.26 7.36
C ILE A 96 5.39 -12.12 7.38
N VAL A 97 4.09 -12.43 7.54
CA VAL A 97 3.06 -11.38 7.55
C VAL A 97 3.10 -10.60 8.84
N ARG A 98 3.30 -11.27 9.97
CA ARG A 98 3.44 -10.63 11.28
C ARG A 98 4.63 -9.67 11.29
N GLU A 99 5.80 -10.12 10.84
CA GLU A 99 7.01 -9.31 10.75
C GLU A 99 6.79 -8.06 9.88
N LEU A 100 6.10 -8.20 8.74
CA LEU A 100 5.75 -7.06 7.90
C LEU A 100 4.82 -6.08 8.61
N VAL A 101 3.80 -6.57 9.31
CA VAL A 101 2.84 -5.73 10.05
C VAL A 101 3.55 -4.99 11.18
N GLU A 102 4.44 -5.65 11.91
CA GLU A 102 5.28 -5.05 12.96
C GLU A 102 6.24 -4.01 12.38
N GLU A 103 6.89 -4.30 11.25
CA GLU A 103 7.76 -3.36 10.52
C GLU A 103 7.01 -2.10 10.05
N LEU A 104 5.71 -2.22 9.77
CA LEU A 104 4.83 -1.10 9.42
C LEU A 104 4.30 -0.35 10.65
N GLY A 105 4.64 -0.77 11.86
CA GLY A 105 4.14 -0.16 13.11
C GLY A 105 2.67 -0.48 13.41
N LEU A 106 2.14 -1.56 12.86
CA LEU A 106 0.75 -1.99 13.00
C LEU A 106 0.58 -3.23 13.89
N GLY A 107 1.65 -3.64 14.60
CA GLY A 107 1.65 -4.86 15.43
C GLY A 107 0.55 -4.90 16.47
N ASP A 108 0.26 -3.77 17.10
CA ASP A 108 -0.78 -3.63 18.12
C ASP A 108 -2.21 -3.77 17.59
N GLN A 109 -2.38 -3.74 16.25
CA GLN A 109 -3.67 -3.90 15.59
C GLN A 109 -3.98 -5.36 15.23
N ILE A 110 -3.02 -6.27 15.46
CA ILE A 110 -3.24 -7.70 15.21
C ILE A 110 -4.16 -8.25 16.32
N VAL A 111 -5.32 -8.72 15.91
CA VAL A 111 -6.28 -9.37 16.80
C VAL A 111 -6.33 -10.87 16.52
N THR A 112 -6.51 -11.65 17.60
CA THR A 112 -6.75 -13.09 17.47
C THR A 112 -8.25 -13.34 17.57
N PRO A 113 -8.85 -14.09 16.64
CA PRO A 113 -10.27 -14.41 16.72
C PRO A 113 -10.58 -15.22 17.98
N HIS A 114 -11.81 -15.09 18.49
CA HIS A 114 -12.29 -15.89 19.59
C HIS A 114 -12.27 -17.38 19.24
N SER A 115 -12.02 -18.23 20.25
CA SER A 115 -11.93 -19.69 20.12
C SER A 115 -13.29 -20.39 19.86
N TYR A 116 -14.32 -19.65 19.53
CA TYR A 116 -15.57 -20.21 19.01
C TYR A 116 -15.28 -20.75 17.60
N GLY A 117 -15.31 -22.06 17.41
CA GLY A 117 -15.00 -22.71 16.14
C GLY A 117 -15.71 -22.09 14.93
N SER A 118 -15.21 -22.36 13.73
CA SER A 118 -15.89 -21.94 12.49
C SER A 118 -17.20 -22.72 12.35
N TRP A 119 -18.26 -21.99 12.08
CA TRP A 119 -19.55 -22.58 11.70
C TRP A 119 -19.48 -22.91 10.21
N LEU A 120 -19.52 -24.19 9.88
CA LEU A 120 -19.71 -24.71 8.52
C LEU A 120 -21.17 -25.12 8.34
#